data_4674e71994c0bbecd9194a511cce5546
#
_entry.id   4674e71994c0bbecd9194a511cce5546
#
_cell.length_a   1.000
_cell.length_b   1.000
_cell.length_c   1.000
_cell.angle_alpha   90.00
_cell.angle_beta   90.00
_cell.angle_gamma   90.00
#
_symmetry.space_group_name_H-M   'P 1'
#
loop_
_entity.id
_entity.type
_entity.pdbx_description
1 polymer ?
#
loop_
_entity_poly.entity_id
_entity_poly.type
_entity_poly.pdbx_seq_one_letter_code
_entity_poly.pdbx_strand_id
1 'polypeptide(L)'
;DGDYEAEGWLDDDGRNRDRRLRVKVTVRVRGDEVEVDLTGSADQTPTAYNVPFEGSTKVAAYAAFRKLLLDAATSDTRVPSNEGSFRPIRVTAPLGSIFNPRAPASAEARFTQCNRMIDLIIRALAPVMPDKVIAGSSASISFAAYSGLRPSGDYWVFLEVNEGAYGGRPRSDGPDSIDNLMANTRNNPLEDLAMHIPM
;
A
#
# COMPACT_ATOMS: atom_id res chain seq x y z
N ASP A 1 12.87 -11.78 18.12
CA ASP A 1 13.65 -12.19 16.95
C ASP A 1 12.94 -13.32 16.21
N GLY A 2 13.10 -13.37 14.89
CA GLY A 2 12.48 -14.42 14.07
C GLY A 2 12.40 -14.06 12.59
N ASP A 3 12.04 -15.06 11.79
CA ASP A 3 11.75 -14.92 10.39
C ASP A 3 10.26 -15.18 10.17
N TYR A 4 9.59 -14.24 9.52
CA TYR A 4 8.15 -14.24 9.33
C TYR A 4 7.85 -14.10 7.85
N GLU A 5 7.09 -15.01 7.29
CA GLU A 5 6.81 -15.04 5.85
C GLU A 5 5.32 -14.89 5.56
N ALA A 6 5.03 -14.21 4.48
CA ALA A 6 3.71 -14.19 3.88
C ALA A 6 3.83 -14.06 2.36
N GLU A 7 2.83 -14.58 1.67
CA GLU A 7 2.72 -14.44 0.22
C GLU A 7 1.28 -14.18 -0.22
N GLY A 8 1.15 -13.55 -1.35
CA GLY A 8 -0.11 -13.26 -2.00
C GLY A 8 0.10 -12.99 -3.47
N TRP A 9 -0.96 -12.63 -4.15
CA TRP A 9 -0.93 -12.39 -5.59
C TRP A 9 -1.64 -11.10 -5.93
N LEU A 10 -1.20 -10.49 -7.01
CA LEU A 10 -1.98 -9.55 -7.80
C LEU A 10 -2.65 -10.36 -8.92
N ASP A 11 -3.82 -9.96 -9.33
CA ASP A 11 -4.63 -10.74 -10.27
C ASP A 11 -3.94 -10.91 -11.63
N ASP A 12 -3.37 -9.82 -12.15
CA ASP A 12 -2.63 -9.83 -13.42
C ASP A 12 -1.77 -8.55 -13.59
N ASP A 13 -1.17 -8.39 -14.75
CA ASP A 13 -0.35 -7.22 -15.13
C ASP A 13 -1.11 -6.21 -16.03
N GLY A 14 -2.43 -6.35 -16.14
CA GLY A 14 -3.26 -5.52 -17.01
C GLY A 14 -3.26 -5.93 -18.48
N ARG A 15 -2.35 -6.78 -18.91
CA ARG A 15 -2.21 -7.28 -20.30
C ARG A 15 -2.42 -8.77 -20.39
N ASN A 16 -1.79 -9.53 -19.52
CA ASN A 16 -1.89 -10.99 -19.47
C ASN A 16 -2.75 -11.41 -18.27
N ARG A 17 -4.06 -11.45 -18.49
CA ARG A 17 -5.06 -11.69 -17.44
C ARG A 17 -5.04 -13.09 -16.83
N ASP A 18 -4.39 -14.03 -17.46
CA ASP A 18 -4.27 -15.40 -16.97
C ASP A 18 -3.03 -15.62 -16.09
N ARG A 19 -2.18 -14.60 -15.95
CA ARG A 19 -0.94 -14.67 -15.21
C ARG A 19 -0.99 -13.81 -13.95
N ARG A 20 -1.20 -14.45 -12.81
CA ARG A 20 -1.07 -13.80 -11.50
C ARG A 20 0.39 -13.43 -11.20
N LEU A 21 0.57 -12.28 -10.58
CA LEU A 21 1.88 -11.82 -10.13
C LEU A 21 2.05 -12.13 -8.64
N ARG A 22 3.01 -12.98 -8.31
CA ARG A 22 3.31 -13.34 -6.92
C ARG A 22 3.98 -12.16 -6.21
N VAL A 23 3.55 -11.91 -4.99
CA VAL A 23 4.23 -11.04 -4.02
C VAL A 23 4.60 -11.90 -2.82
N LYS A 24 5.90 -12.02 -2.54
CA LYS A 24 6.41 -12.70 -1.35
C LYS A 24 7.15 -11.71 -0.47
N VAL A 25 6.92 -11.80 0.83
CA VAL A 25 7.59 -11.00 1.85
C VAL A 25 8.16 -11.93 2.90
N THR A 26 9.42 -11.73 3.23
CA THR A 26 10.06 -12.29 4.43
C THR A 26 10.51 -11.13 5.31
N VAL A 27 9.98 -11.06 6.53
CA VAL A 27 10.37 -10.08 7.54
C VAL A 27 11.30 -10.77 8.53
N ARG A 28 12.55 -10.31 8.61
CA ARG A 28 13.53 -10.82 9.58
C ARG A 28 13.74 -9.79 10.67
N VAL A 29 13.51 -10.18 11.91
CA VAL A 29 13.72 -9.32 13.09
C VAL A 29 14.93 -9.83 13.84
N ARG A 30 15.89 -8.94 14.12
CA ARG A 30 17.14 -9.25 14.83
C ARG A 30 17.46 -8.09 15.76
N GLY A 31 17.15 -8.26 17.06
CA GLY A 31 17.31 -7.19 18.04
C GLY A 31 16.49 -5.96 17.69
N ASP A 32 17.14 -4.86 17.40
CA ASP A 32 16.56 -3.57 17.03
C ASP A 32 16.52 -3.30 15.51
N GLU A 33 16.91 -4.29 14.71
CA GLU A 33 16.91 -4.20 13.25
C GLU A 33 15.84 -5.10 12.61
N VAL A 34 15.32 -4.64 11.48
CA VAL A 34 14.35 -5.37 10.66
C VAL A 34 14.81 -5.38 9.21
N GLU A 35 14.74 -6.54 8.57
CA GLU A 35 14.91 -6.68 7.13
C GLU A 35 13.57 -7.11 6.49
N VAL A 36 13.18 -6.42 5.42
CA VAL A 36 12.09 -6.82 4.51
C VAL A 36 12.72 -7.34 3.22
N ASP A 37 12.64 -8.64 3.01
CA ASP A 37 13.17 -9.30 1.81
C ASP A 37 12.01 -9.70 0.89
N LEU A 38 12.05 -9.19 -0.34
CA LEU A 38 11.04 -9.41 -1.39
C LEU A 38 11.46 -10.49 -2.40
N THR A 39 12.50 -11.26 -2.08
CA THR A 39 12.96 -12.39 -2.91
C THR A 39 11.84 -13.43 -3.07
N GLY A 40 11.63 -13.85 -4.31
CA GLY A 40 10.53 -14.77 -4.68
C GLY A 40 9.26 -14.05 -5.13
N SER A 41 9.23 -12.72 -5.14
CA SER A 41 8.22 -11.96 -5.85
C SER A 41 8.40 -12.09 -7.37
N ALA A 42 7.34 -11.80 -8.13
CA ALA A 42 7.33 -11.92 -9.59
C ALA A 42 8.42 -11.07 -10.27
N ASP A 43 8.85 -11.52 -11.44
CA ASP A 43 9.70 -10.73 -12.33
C ASP A 43 9.01 -9.43 -12.77
N GLN A 44 9.79 -8.43 -13.13
CA GLN A 44 9.26 -7.18 -13.69
C GLN A 44 8.36 -7.46 -14.90
N THR A 45 7.36 -6.61 -15.06
CA THR A 45 6.39 -6.72 -16.15
C THR A 45 6.68 -5.73 -17.27
N PRO A 46 6.24 -6.01 -18.51
CA PRO A 46 6.31 -5.04 -19.60
C PRO A 46 5.29 -3.91 -19.48
N THR A 47 4.41 -3.98 -18.50
CA THR A 47 3.34 -3.01 -18.24
C THR A 47 3.69 -2.09 -17.07
N ALA A 48 2.78 -1.21 -16.67
CA ALA A 48 2.98 -0.22 -15.62
C ALA A 48 2.96 -0.80 -14.18
N TYR A 49 2.99 -2.11 -14.01
CA TYR A 49 2.87 -2.80 -12.72
C TYR A 49 4.20 -2.98 -11.96
N ASN A 50 5.23 -2.22 -12.30
CA ASN A 50 6.49 -2.23 -11.58
C ASN A 50 6.54 -1.12 -10.53
N VAL A 51 7.37 -1.31 -9.51
CA VAL A 51 7.52 -0.41 -8.38
C VAL A 51 8.98 0.07 -8.29
N PRO A 52 9.26 1.38 -8.39
CA PRO A 52 10.60 1.91 -8.21
C PRO A 52 11.16 1.56 -6.82
N PHE A 53 12.35 0.97 -6.78
CA PHE A 53 12.92 0.45 -5.54
C PHE A 53 13.22 1.56 -4.52
N GLU A 54 14.02 2.56 -4.92
CA GLU A 54 14.47 3.63 -4.01
C GLU A 54 13.34 4.54 -3.54
N GLY A 55 12.33 4.75 -4.35
CA GLY A 55 11.18 5.56 -4.00
C GLY A 55 10.07 4.77 -3.33
N SER A 56 9.30 4.03 -4.11
CA SER A 56 8.04 3.46 -3.65
C SER A 56 8.19 2.18 -2.85
N THR A 57 9.07 1.26 -3.24
CA THR A 57 9.24 -0.02 -2.52
C THR A 57 9.72 0.20 -1.09
N LYS A 58 10.79 0.97 -0.91
CA LYS A 58 11.32 1.28 0.43
C LYS A 58 10.31 2.06 1.26
N VAL A 59 9.71 3.10 0.68
CA VAL A 59 8.74 3.95 1.40
C VAL A 59 7.51 3.18 1.86
N ALA A 60 6.98 2.26 1.03
CA ALA A 60 5.85 1.43 1.42
C ALA A 60 6.21 0.47 2.58
N ALA A 61 7.41 -0.12 2.56
CA ALA A 61 7.88 -0.93 3.67
C ALA A 61 8.01 -0.11 4.97
N TYR A 62 8.58 1.10 4.89
CA TYR A 62 8.68 2.01 6.03
C TYR A 62 7.29 2.40 6.57
N ALA A 63 6.33 2.67 5.68
CA ALA A 63 4.96 2.98 6.06
C ALA A 63 4.29 1.83 6.83
N ALA A 64 4.54 0.57 6.45
CA ALA A 64 4.02 -0.59 7.15
C ALA A 64 4.48 -0.62 8.62
N PHE A 65 5.78 -0.43 8.87
CA PHE A 65 6.32 -0.43 10.23
C PHE A 65 5.86 0.80 11.04
N ARG A 66 5.77 1.97 10.43
CA ARG A 66 5.22 3.14 11.13
C ARG A 66 3.80 2.88 11.61
N LYS A 67 2.97 2.27 10.78
CA LYS A 67 1.57 1.96 11.14
C LYS A 67 1.45 0.86 12.19
N LEU A 68 2.34 -0.12 12.18
CA LEU A 68 2.35 -1.20 13.18
C LEU A 68 2.91 -0.76 14.54
N LEU A 69 3.94 0.06 14.54
CA LEU A 69 4.73 0.32 15.75
C LEU A 69 4.39 1.66 16.41
N LEU A 70 3.97 2.67 15.63
CA LEU A 70 3.72 4.01 16.16
C LEU A 70 2.23 4.22 16.36
N ASP A 71 1.87 4.49 17.62
CA ASP A 71 0.53 4.90 18.01
C ASP A 71 0.59 6.33 18.56
N ALA A 72 0.11 7.27 17.77
CA ALA A 72 0.11 8.69 18.14
C ALA A 72 -0.83 9.01 19.32
N ALA A 73 -1.79 8.13 19.61
CA ALA A 73 -2.73 8.31 20.72
C ALA A 73 -2.15 7.86 22.07
N THR A 74 -1.21 6.93 22.05
CA THR A 74 -0.66 6.30 23.26
C THR A 74 0.82 6.61 23.50
N SER A 75 1.49 7.25 22.55
CA SER A 75 2.91 7.57 22.64
C SER A 75 3.14 9.05 22.97
N ASP A 76 3.75 9.32 24.12
CA ASP A 76 4.22 10.65 24.48
C ASP A 76 5.42 11.12 23.63
N THR A 77 6.03 10.20 22.90
CA THR A 77 7.21 10.49 22.08
C THR A 77 6.81 10.59 20.61
N ARG A 78 6.94 11.77 20.05
CA ARG A 78 6.79 11.99 18.61
C ARG A 78 8.05 11.49 17.89
N VAL A 79 7.91 10.36 17.18
CA VAL A 79 8.96 9.88 16.27
C VAL A 79 8.92 10.70 14.99
N PRO A 80 9.97 11.46 14.67
CA PRO A 80 9.99 12.29 13.46
C PRO A 80 9.98 11.40 12.20
N SER A 81 9.37 11.91 11.13
CA SER A 81 9.40 11.22 9.83
C SER A 81 10.62 11.68 9.05
N ASN A 82 11.75 11.06 9.31
CA ASN A 82 13.01 11.33 8.63
C ASN A 82 13.82 10.05 8.44
N GLU A 83 14.95 10.15 7.74
CA GLU A 83 15.82 9.02 7.44
C GLU A 83 16.31 8.29 8.69
N GLY A 84 16.55 9.01 9.79
CA GLY A 84 16.98 8.43 11.06
C GLY A 84 15.98 7.41 11.61
N SER A 85 14.68 7.67 11.48
CA SER A 85 13.62 6.77 11.96
C SER A 85 13.48 5.50 11.10
N PHE A 86 14.01 5.51 9.87
CA PHE A 86 13.97 4.34 8.97
C PHE A 86 15.27 3.56 8.91
N ARG A 87 16.33 4.08 9.55
CA ARG A 87 17.64 3.44 9.55
C ARG A 87 17.66 1.99 10.03
N PRO A 88 16.85 1.57 11.02
CA PRO A 88 16.79 0.18 11.45
C PRO A 88 16.06 -0.75 10.45
N ILE A 89 15.43 -0.20 9.41
CA ILE A 89 14.62 -0.98 8.47
C ILE A 89 15.38 -1.13 7.15
N ARG A 90 15.89 -2.32 6.90
CA ARG A 90 16.51 -2.68 5.63
C ARG A 90 15.48 -3.28 4.69
N VAL A 91 15.49 -2.86 3.43
CA VAL A 91 14.61 -3.42 2.39
C VAL A 91 15.47 -3.98 1.26
N THR A 92 15.18 -5.20 0.85
CA THR A 92 15.87 -5.88 -0.25
C THR A 92 14.89 -6.45 -1.26
N ALA A 93 15.23 -6.37 -2.54
CA ALA A 93 14.48 -6.96 -3.65
C ALA A 93 15.43 -7.31 -4.79
N PRO A 94 15.31 -8.49 -5.42
CA PRO A 94 16.12 -8.87 -6.56
C PRO A 94 15.97 -7.86 -7.72
N LEU A 95 17.09 -7.48 -8.31
CA LEU A 95 17.08 -6.63 -9.50
C LEU A 95 16.39 -7.35 -10.67
N GLY A 96 15.40 -6.72 -11.26
CA GLY A 96 14.56 -7.30 -12.30
C GLY A 96 13.26 -7.91 -11.78
N SER A 97 12.96 -7.77 -10.48
CA SER A 97 11.64 -8.08 -9.92
C SER A 97 10.69 -6.88 -10.06
N ILE A 98 9.37 -7.12 -9.85
CA ILE A 98 8.37 -6.04 -9.85
C ILE A 98 8.66 -4.94 -8.81
N PHE A 99 9.41 -5.23 -7.74
CA PHE A 99 9.78 -4.29 -6.68
C PHE A 99 11.17 -3.67 -6.84
N ASN A 100 11.92 -4.08 -7.83
CA ASN A 100 13.24 -3.52 -8.18
C ASN A 100 13.49 -3.70 -9.69
N PRO A 101 12.71 -3.05 -10.55
CA PRO A 101 12.79 -3.26 -11.98
C PRO A 101 14.07 -2.65 -12.57
N ARG A 102 14.56 -3.24 -13.65
CA ARG A 102 15.62 -2.69 -14.50
C ARG A 102 15.03 -1.60 -15.39
N ALA A 103 15.72 -0.49 -15.51
CA ALA A 103 15.34 0.56 -16.43
C ALA A 103 15.57 0.13 -17.90
N PRO A 104 14.74 0.60 -18.85
CA PRO A 104 13.50 1.35 -18.65
C PRO A 104 12.33 0.43 -18.19
N ALA A 105 11.56 0.89 -17.21
CA ALA A 105 10.38 0.17 -16.74
C ALA A 105 9.25 1.14 -16.42
N SER A 106 8.06 0.80 -16.87
CA SER A 106 6.85 1.54 -16.56
C SER A 106 6.37 1.23 -15.13
N ALA A 107 5.97 2.24 -14.36
CA ALA A 107 5.74 2.10 -12.92
C ALA A 107 4.54 2.92 -12.40
N GLU A 108 3.54 3.20 -13.21
CA GLU A 108 2.40 4.03 -12.81
C GLU A 108 1.48 3.32 -11.80
N ALA A 109 1.13 2.06 -12.06
CA ALA A 109 0.15 1.31 -11.25
C ALA A 109 0.72 0.79 -9.91
N ARG A 110 1.80 1.37 -9.42
CA ARG A 110 2.57 0.91 -8.25
C ARG A 110 1.78 0.85 -6.92
N PHE A 111 0.65 1.54 -6.82
CA PHE A 111 -0.13 1.59 -5.57
C PHE A 111 -0.64 0.22 -5.13
N THR A 112 -1.23 -0.54 -6.03
CA THR A 112 -1.76 -1.88 -5.73
C THR A 112 -0.67 -2.83 -5.23
N GLN A 113 0.51 -2.81 -5.85
CA GLN A 113 1.64 -3.62 -5.44
C GLN A 113 2.18 -3.22 -4.06
N CYS A 114 2.29 -1.91 -3.82
CA CYS A 114 2.72 -1.39 -2.52
C CYS A 114 1.72 -1.75 -1.42
N ASN A 115 0.43 -1.59 -1.65
CA ASN A 115 -0.61 -1.97 -0.70
C ASN A 115 -0.58 -3.47 -0.41
N ARG A 116 -0.46 -4.31 -1.44
CA ARG A 116 -0.33 -5.76 -1.26
C ARG A 116 0.92 -6.12 -0.45
N MET A 117 2.04 -5.47 -0.69
CA MET A 117 3.27 -5.66 0.09
C MET A 117 3.06 -5.26 1.56
N ILE A 118 2.44 -4.13 1.83
CA ILE A 118 2.12 -3.69 3.20
C ILE A 118 1.23 -4.70 3.91
N ASP A 119 0.15 -5.15 3.28
CA ASP A 119 -0.74 -6.18 3.83
C ASP A 119 0.03 -7.47 4.18
N LEU A 120 0.97 -7.87 3.32
CA LEU A 120 1.77 -9.07 3.55
C LEU A 120 2.82 -8.88 4.65
N ILE A 121 3.40 -7.70 4.82
CA ILE A 121 4.25 -7.39 5.98
C ILE A 121 3.45 -7.52 7.27
N ILE A 122 2.25 -6.92 7.31
CA ILE A 122 1.34 -6.98 8.47
C ILE A 122 0.94 -8.43 8.74
N ARG A 123 0.55 -9.17 7.69
CA ARG A 123 0.18 -10.59 7.81
C ARG A 123 1.32 -11.48 8.29
N ALA A 124 2.55 -11.25 7.84
CA ALA A 124 3.72 -11.98 8.27
C ALA A 124 3.96 -11.81 9.79
N LEU A 125 3.72 -10.59 10.31
CA LEU A 125 3.89 -10.28 11.73
C LEU A 125 2.67 -10.60 12.61
N ALA A 126 1.54 -10.97 12.03
CA ALA A 126 0.31 -11.27 12.78
C ALA A 126 0.49 -12.32 13.89
N PRO A 127 1.27 -13.40 13.71
CA PRO A 127 1.47 -14.40 14.78
C PRO A 127 2.15 -13.84 16.05
N VAL A 128 2.93 -12.78 15.92
CA VAL A 128 3.71 -12.20 17.04
C VAL A 128 3.19 -10.82 17.48
N MET A 129 2.29 -10.22 16.72
CA MET A 129 1.67 -8.93 17.03
C MET A 129 0.14 -8.98 16.82
N PRO A 130 -0.57 -9.98 17.34
CA PRO A 130 -1.99 -10.20 17.00
C PRO A 130 -2.89 -9.01 17.36
N ASP A 131 -2.57 -8.26 18.40
CA ASP A 131 -3.35 -7.11 18.85
C ASP A 131 -3.13 -5.82 18.03
N LYS A 132 -2.13 -5.80 17.14
CA LYS A 132 -1.75 -4.63 16.35
C LYS A 132 -2.04 -4.74 14.86
N VAL A 133 -2.48 -5.90 14.42
CA VAL A 133 -2.74 -6.17 13.00
C VAL A 133 -4.20 -5.96 12.64
N ILE A 134 -4.44 -5.74 11.36
CA ILE A 134 -5.76 -5.67 10.73
C ILE A 134 -5.96 -6.89 9.83
N ALA A 135 -7.19 -7.22 9.52
CA ALA A 135 -7.53 -8.36 8.65
C ALA A 135 -7.18 -8.15 7.16
N GLY A 136 -6.43 -7.11 6.85
CA GLY A 136 -6.00 -6.74 5.51
C GLY A 136 -6.73 -5.50 4.99
N SER A 137 -6.44 -5.15 3.76
CA SER A 137 -7.10 -4.05 3.05
C SER A 137 -7.59 -4.50 1.68
N SER A 138 -8.36 -3.67 1.00
CA SER A 138 -8.76 -3.94 -0.39
C SER A 138 -7.55 -3.98 -1.34
N ALA A 139 -6.44 -3.37 -0.95
CA ALA A 139 -5.21 -3.22 -1.72
C ALA A 139 -5.42 -2.63 -3.12
N SER A 140 -6.54 -1.96 -3.37
CA SER A 140 -6.93 -1.44 -4.67
C SER A 140 -7.39 0.00 -4.56
N ILE A 141 -7.14 0.77 -5.61
CA ILE A 141 -7.64 2.12 -5.81
C ILE A 141 -8.42 2.12 -7.11
N SER A 142 -9.65 2.60 -7.08
CA SER A 142 -10.47 2.79 -8.26
C SER A 142 -10.70 4.28 -8.52
N PHE A 143 -10.66 4.66 -9.77
CA PHE A 143 -10.90 6.03 -10.19
C PHE A 143 -12.12 6.07 -11.11
N ALA A 144 -13.09 6.91 -10.79
CA ALA A 144 -14.19 7.25 -11.69
C ALA A 144 -13.97 8.69 -12.19
N ALA A 145 -13.71 8.84 -13.47
CA ALA A 145 -13.51 10.14 -14.10
C ALA A 145 -14.77 10.54 -14.88
N TYR A 146 -15.32 11.67 -14.55
CA TYR A 146 -16.46 12.28 -15.22
C TYR A 146 -16.05 13.58 -15.87
N SER A 147 -16.61 13.87 -17.04
CA SER A 147 -16.36 15.13 -17.70
C SER A 147 -17.52 15.51 -18.61
N GLY A 148 -17.64 16.80 -18.91
CA GLY A 148 -18.69 17.30 -19.79
C GLY A 148 -18.55 18.79 -20.08
N LEU A 149 -19.55 19.32 -20.80
CA LEU A 149 -19.70 20.74 -21.06
C LEU A 149 -20.85 21.30 -20.22
N ARG A 150 -20.61 22.43 -19.59
CA ARG A 150 -21.68 23.22 -18.96
C ARG A 150 -22.55 23.87 -20.03
N PRO A 151 -23.76 24.32 -19.69
CA PRO A 151 -24.58 25.12 -20.61
C PRO A 151 -23.88 26.39 -21.12
N SER A 152 -22.95 26.93 -20.36
CA SER A 152 -22.07 28.06 -20.75
C SER A 152 -21.03 27.70 -21.82
N GLY A 153 -20.83 26.42 -22.12
CA GLY A 153 -19.78 25.93 -23.01
C GLY A 153 -18.44 25.60 -22.28
N ASP A 154 -18.34 25.85 -20.98
CA ASP A 154 -17.15 25.55 -20.21
C ASP A 154 -17.02 24.03 -19.98
N TYR A 155 -15.80 23.53 -20.17
CA TYR A 155 -15.48 22.13 -19.90
C TYR A 155 -15.25 21.92 -18.40
N TRP A 156 -15.77 20.81 -17.87
CA TRP A 156 -15.53 20.39 -16.49
C TRP A 156 -15.03 18.96 -16.42
N VAL A 157 -14.21 18.69 -15.41
CA VAL A 157 -13.73 17.34 -15.06
C VAL A 157 -13.94 17.14 -13.57
N PHE A 158 -14.43 15.99 -13.21
CA PHE A 158 -14.50 15.52 -11.81
C PHE A 158 -13.86 14.14 -11.73
N LEU A 159 -12.97 13.96 -10.78
CA LEU A 159 -12.31 12.69 -10.49
C LEU A 159 -12.74 12.23 -9.10
N GLU A 160 -13.48 11.14 -9.06
CA GLU A 160 -13.79 10.43 -7.82
C GLU A 160 -12.74 9.35 -7.58
N VAL A 161 -12.09 9.43 -6.42
CA VAL A 161 -11.13 8.41 -5.96
C VAL A 161 -11.85 7.52 -4.98
N ASN A 162 -12.14 6.28 -5.38
CA ASN A 162 -12.74 5.27 -4.53
C ASN A 162 -11.64 4.32 -4.07
N GLU A 163 -11.21 4.52 -2.85
CA GLU A 163 -10.23 3.67 -2.21
C GLU A 163 -10.94 2.67 -1.31
N GLY A 164 -10.36 1.51 -1.19
CA GLY A 164 -10.96 0.46 -0.41
C GLY A 164 -10.80 0.68 1.10
N ALA A 165 -11.43 -0.17 1.89
CA ALA A 165 -11.43 -0.09 3.33
C ALA A 165 -10.44 -1.05 3.98
N TYR A 166 -10.21 -0.88 5.27
CA TYR A 166 -9.50 -1.82 6.13
C TYR A 166 -10.43 -2.92 6.62
N GLY A 167 -9.88 -4.10 6.83
CA GLY A 167 -10.53 -5.17 7.56
C GLY A 167 -10.65 -4.89 9.05
N GLY A 168 -11.35 -5.78 9.74
CA GLY A 168 -11.53 -5.73 11.19
C GLY A 168 -10.21 -5.80 11.96
N ARG A 169 -10.29 -5.42 13.22
CA ARG A 169 -9.22 -5.48 14.20
C ARG A 169 -9.67 -6.38 15.37
N PRO A 170 -8.78 -6.88 16.23
CA PRO A 170 -9.14 -7.84 17.27
C PRO A 170 -10.27 -7.41 18.20
N ARG A 171 -10.50 -6.12 18.37
CA ARG A 171 -11.52 -5.57 19.32
C ARG A 171 -12.45 -4.54 18.69
N SER A 172 -12.43 -4.40 17.37
CA SER A 172 -13.28 -3.43 16.66
C SER A 172 -13.40 -3.77 15.19
N ASP A 173 -14.48 -3.35 14.58
CA ASP A 173 -14.66 -3.40 13.15
C ASP A 173 -13.62 -2.55 12.43
N GLY A 174 -13.48 -2.75 11.13
CA GLY A 174 -12.73 -1.85 10.25
C GLY A 174 -13.37 -0.45 10.28
N PRO A 175 -12.58 0.61 10.15
CA PRO A 175 -13.11 1.96 10.07
C PRO A 175 -13.86 2.17 8.75
N ASP A 176 -14.96 2.91 8.81
CA ASP A 176 -15.78 3.24 7.64
C ASP A 176 -15.05 4.21 6.71
N SER A 177 -15.16 3.96 5.42
CA SER A 177 -14.72 4.88 4.36
C SER A 177 -13.28 5.38 4.45
N ILE A 178 -12.43 4.69 5.20
CA ILE A 178 -11.00 5.02 5.29
C ILE A 178 -10.26 4.25 4.20
N ASP A 179 -9.40 4.97 3.53
CA ASP A 179 -8.53 4.50 2.49
C ASP A 179 -7.57 3.38 2.94
N ASN A 180 -6.94 2.77 1.95
CA ASN A 180 -5.94 1.73 2.16
C ASN A 180 -4.69 2.22 2.93
N LEU A 181 -3.80 1.29 3.25
CA LEU A 181 -2.64 1.54 4.11
C LEU A 181 -1.60 2.51 3.54
N MET A 182 -1.61 2.80 2.26
CA MET A 182 -0.66 3.75 1.65
C MET A 182 -1.14 5.19 1.68
N ALA A 183 -2.43 5.42 1.66
CA ALA A 183 -3.00 6.75 1.69
C ALA A 183 -3.48 7.13 3.10
N ASN A 184 -3.80 8.36 3.29
CA ASN A 184 -4.35 8.93 4.53
C ASN A 184 -5.61 9.74 4.21
N THR A 185 -6.35 9.29 3.23
CA THR A 185 -7.61 9.85 2.78
C THR A 185 -8.78 8.98 3.23
N ARG A 186 -9.96 9.46 3.01
CA ARG A 186 -11.19 8.70 3.17
C ARG A 186 -12.17 9.09 2.07
N ASN A 187 -13.07 8.20 1.72
CA ASN A 187 -14.19 8.52 0.86
C ASN A 187 -15.14 9.48 1.59
N ASN A 188 -15.57 10.54 0.91
CA ASN A 188 -16.55 11.45 1.45
C ASN A 188 -17.97 10.91 1.18
N PRO A 189 -18.91 11.11 2.10
CA PRO A 189 -20.32 10.86 1.83
C PRO A 189 -20.79 11.66 0.60
N LEU A 190 -21.59 11.04 -0.26
CA LEU A 190 -22.10 11.71 -1.47
C LEU A 190 -22.94 12.93 -1.13
N GLU A 191 -23.64 12.91 0.00
CA GLU A 191 -24.45 14.00 0.50
C GLU A 191 -23.57 15.22 0.83
N ASP A 192 -22.41 15.02 1.43
CA ASP A 192 -21.45 16.09 1.72
C ASP A 192 -20.87 16.66 0.41
N LEU A 193 -20.54 15.80 -0.54
CA LEU A 193 -20.05 16.24 -1.86
C LEU A 193 -21.10 17.06 -2.59
N ALA A 194 -22.37 16.67 -2.58
CA ALA A 194 -23.47 17.39 -3.23
C ALA A 194 -23.66 18.81 -2.65
N MET A 195 -23.34 19.02 -1.38
CA MET A 195 -23.40 20.37 -0.78
C MET A 195 -22.25 21.28 -1.23
N HIS A 196 -21.09 20.71 -1.51
CA HIS A 196 -19.88 21.47 -1.84
C HIS A 196 -19.62 21.60 -3.35
N ILE A 197 -20.11 20.65 -4.12
CA ILE A 197 -19.94 20.58 -5.58
C ILE A 197 -21.32 20.49 -6.21
N PRO A 198 -22.05 21.62 -6.34
CA PRO A 198 -23.34 21.62 -7.03
C PRO A 198 -23.10 21.27 -8.52
N MET A 199 -23.61 20.12 -8.92
CA MET A 199 -23.59 19.64 -10.31
C MET A 199 -24.79 20.17 -11.10
#